data_8d11546a88172d947948bb62bf52549f
#
_entry.id   8d11546a88172d947948bb62bf52549f
#
_cell.length_a   1.000
_cell.length_b   1.000
_cell.length_c   1.000
_cell.angle_alpha   90.00
_cell.angle_beta   90.00
_cell.angle_gamma   90.00
#
_symmetry.space_group_name_H-M   'P 1'
#
loop_
_entity.id
_entity.type
_entity.pdbx_description
1 polymer ?
#
loop_
_entity_poly.entity_id
_entity_poly.type
_entity_poly.pdbx_seq_one_letter_code
_entity_poly.pdbx_strand_id
1 'polypeptide(L)'
;MIGIESADGGNSVAAVATMLIDYGVPAIPVVDNGIYCGLVFEDDIFAALQSGKTEFSPASEILTPVPAISNRASKSECLRQMEATGVSTLAVTDDRGHVLGVITASRLLAINDRYARPKLVGGLATPFGVRLLGGGVTAGAGPMHILATGAMMFLTFTIGTYIAMALALAVPFNIQITDWFLTLQGMASLLFFLLLLRAQPLAGYHAAEHMVVHAIEQNEPLEPETVARMPRVHPRCGTNIAVAAGLFLGISQTPLIPSADLRILAALLATMFLYRPLGSFVQDKFTTKPPTEKQLAAGIAAGKELLANYQTAGNITPSIPTRIWQSGILHAIAGSMGTAFIIMTILQVLPIPAYWKVIL
;
A
#
# COMPACT_ATOMS: atom_id res chain seq x y z
N MET A 1 -8.74 3.04 -25.29
CA MET A 1 -8.16 3.44 -26.58
C MET A 1 -6.77 4.02 -26.31
N ILE A 2 -5.78 3.73 -27.18
CA ILE A 2 -4.46 4.35 -27.22
C ILE A 2 -4.48 5.31 -28.40
N GLY A 3 -4.29 6.61 -28.15
CA GLY A 3 -4.16 7.60 -29.22
C GLY A 3 -2.78 7.42 -29.87
N ILE A 4 -2.75 7.13 -31.16
CA ILE A 4 -1.52 6.99 -31.95
C ILE A 4 -1.75 7.61 -33.32
N GLU A 5 -0.67 8.01 -33.98
CA GLU A 5 -0.72 8.41 -35.37
C GLU A 5 -0.87 7.19 -36.28
N SER A 6 -1.55 7.38 -37.42
CA SER A 6 -1.64 6.36 -38.47
C SER A 6 -0.46 6.49 -39.45
N ALA A 7 -0.02 5.37 -39.99
CA ALA A 7 0.92 5.38 -41.12
C ALA A 7 0.18 5.66 -42.42
N ASP A 8 0.80 6.41 -43.34
CA ASP A 8 0.35 6.52 -44.71
C ASP A 8 0.71 5.22 -45.47
N GLY A 9 -0.14 4.80 -46.41
CA GLY A 9 0.08 3.58 -47.20
C GLY A 9 1.42 3.58 -47.97
N GLY A 10 1.99 4.74 -48.24
CA GLY A 10 3.32 4.92 -48.85
C GLY A 10 4.48 4.84 -47.87
N ASN A 11 4.25 4.84 -46.54
CA ASN A 11 5.33 4.70 -45.57
C ASN A 11 6.03 3.36 -45.74
N SER A 12 7.37 3.35 -45.55
CA SER A 12 8.15 2.13 -45.61
C SER A 12 7.88 1.18 -44.45
N VAL A 13 8.08 -0.12 -44.66
CA VAL A 13 8.03 -1.16 -43.61
C VAL A 13 8.88 -0.76 -42.42
N ALA A 14 10.09 -0.23 -42.61
CA ALA A 14 10.96 0.25 -41.54
C ALA A 14 10.34 1.39 -40.73
N ALA A 15 9.64 2.32 -41.38
CA ALA A 15 8.95 3.42 -40.67
C ALA A 15 7.83 2.90 -39.80
N VAL A 16 7.01 1.93 -40.30
CA VAL A 16 5.94 1.32 -39.54
C VAL A 16 6.51 0.50 -38.38
N ALA A 17 7.60 -0.24 -38.56
CA ALA A 17 8.28 -0.96 -37.50
C ALA A 17 8.76 -0.01 -36.37
N THR A 18 9.29 1.15 -36.73
CA THR A 18 9.66 2.18 -35.76
C THR A 18 8.45 2.69 -34.99
N MET A 19 7.31 2.93 -35.65
CA MET A 19 6.06 3.37 -34.99
C MET A 19 5.54 2.31 -34.02
N LEU A 20 5.60 1.00 -34.33
CA LEU A 20 5.24 -0.09 -33.42
C LEU A 20 6.04 -0.03 -32.11
N ILE A 21 7.34 0.20 -32.23
CA ILE A 21 8.27 0.30 -31.08
C ILE A 21 7.98 1.57 -30.26
N ASP A 22 7.90 2.72 -30.93
CA ASP A 22 7.76 4.02 -30.27
C ASP A 22 6.43 4.15 -29.52
N TYR A 23 5.34 3.65 -30.09
CA TYR A 23 4.02 3.65 -29.43
C TYR A 23 3.81 2.45 -28.50
N GLY A 24 4.64 1.42 -28.58
CA GLY A 24 4.49 0.20 -27.80
C GLY A 24 3.14 -0.50 -28.03
N VAL A 25 2.68 -0.54 -29.27
CA VAL A 25 1.41 -1.14 -29.67
C VAL A 25 1.64 -2.33 -30.61
N PRO A 26 0.74 -3.33 -30.63
CA PRO A 26 0.93 -4.53 -31.45
C PRO A 26 0.54 -4.34 -32.92
N ALA A 27 -0.08 -3.20 -33.28
CA ALA A 27 -0.43 -2.89 -34.65
C ALA A 27 -0.54 -1.39 -34.90
N ILE A 28 -0.17 -0.95 -36.10
CA ILE A 28 -0.29 0.43 -36.57
C ILE A 28 -1.40 0.50 -37.63
N PRO A 29 -2.36 1.45 -37.48
CA PRO A 29 -3.36 1.69 -38.52
C PRO A 29 -2.70 2.36 -39.73
N VAL A 30 -3.09 1.88 -40.92
CA VAL A 30 -2.65 2.41 -42.20
C VAL A 30 -3.81 3.15 -42.84
N VAL A 31 -3.54 4.32 -43.37
CA VAL A 31 -4.48 5.17 -44.10
C VAL A 31 -4.01 5.41 -45.53
N ASP A 32 -4.95 5.58 -46.42
CA ASP A 32 -4.72 6.12 -47.76
C ASP A 32 -5.58 7.38 -47.95
N ASN A 33 -4.96 8.49 -48.30
CA ASN A 33 -5.64 9.80 -48.41
C ASN A 33 -6.46 10.16 -47.12
N GLY A 34 -5.97 9.75 -45.93
CA GLY A 34 -6.60 10.02 -44.65
C GLY A 34 -7.74 9.06 -44.27
N ILE A 35 -8.08 8.08 -45.12
CA ILE A 35 -9.10 7.09 -44.90
C ILE A 35 -8.44 5.79 -44.44
N TYR A 36 -8.98 5.17 -43.38
CA TYR A 36 -8.47 3.92 -42.86
C TYR A 36 -8.59 2.76 -43.86
N CYS A 37 -7.50 2.00 -44.06
CA CYS A 37 -7.39 0.87 -45.00
C CYS A 37 -7.17 -0.48 -44.31
N GLY A 38 -6.49 -0.50 -43.16
CA GLY A 38 -6.16 -1.74 -42.45
C GLY A 38 -5.13 -1.54 -41.36
N LEU A 39 -4.67 -2.63 -40.78
CA LEU A 39 -3.64 -2.66 -39.74
C LEU A 39 -2.37 -3.35 -40.28
N VAL A 40 -1.20 -2.89 -39.85
CA VAL A 40 0.06 -3.64 -39.99
C VAL A 40 0.46 -4.14 -38.61
N PHE A 41 0.55 -5.45 -38.47
CA PHE A 41 1.00 -6.14 -37.28
C PHE A 41 2.51 -6.44 -37.35
N GLU A 42 3.12 -6.76 -36.25
CA GLU A 42 4.52 -7.21 -36.22
C GLU A 42 4.73 -8.47 -37.08
N ASP A 43 3.78 -9.42 -37.04
CA ASP A 43 3.81 -10.64 -37.86
C ASP A 43 3.72 -10.36 -39.36
N ASP A 44 2.99 -9.32 -39.79
CA ASP A 44 2.92 -8.92 -41.20
C ASP A 44 4.28 -8.44 -41.71
N ILE A 45 5.02 -7.72 -40.87
CA ILE A 45 6.39 -7.28 -41.19
C ILE A 45 7.32 -8.48 -41.37
N PHE A 46 7.29 -9.43 -40.42
CA PHE A 46 8.11 -10.65 -40.52
C PHE A 46 7.76 -11.47 -41.77
N ALA A 47 6.47 -11.67 -42.04
CA ALA A 47 6.02 -12.40 -43.24
C ALA A 47 6.45 -11.71 -44.54
N ALA A 48 6.38 -10.39 -44.60
CA ALA A 48 6.79 -9.61 -45.72
C ALA A 48 8.30 -9.76 -46.02
N LEU A 49 9.13 -9.64 -44.99
CA LEU A 49 10.59 -9.79 -45.13
C LEU A 49 10.97 -11.22 -45.55
N GLN A 50 10.28 -12.26 -45.00
CA GLN A 50 10.50 -13.65 -45.40
C GLN A 50 10.08 -13.91 -46.86
N SER A 51 9.07 -13.21 -47.36
CA SER A 51 8.58 -13.34 -48.73
C SER A 51 9.42 -12.58 -49.77
N GLY A 52 10.53 -11.94 -49.36
CA GLY A 52 11.45 -11.22 -50.22
C GLY A 52 11.11 -9.74 -50.40
N LYS A 53 10.16 -9.18 -49.67
CA LYS A 53 9.97 -7.73 -49.57
C LYS A 53 11.12 -7.10 -48.78
N THR A 54 11.36 -5.83 -48.99
CA THR A 54 12.44 -5.10 -48.31
C THR A 54 11.90 -4.13 -47.29
N GLU A 55 12.74 -3.62 -46.42
CA GLU A 55 12.42 -2.58 -45.45
C GLU A 55 11.89 -1.29 -46.07
N PHE A 56 12.10 -1.08 -47.37
CA PHE A 56 11.64 0.07 -48.17
C PHE A 56 10.27 -0.19 -48.84
N SER A 57 9.73 -1.42 -48.79
CA SER A 57 8.43 -1.73 -49.35
C SER A 57 7.33 -0.89 -48.68
N PRO A 58 6.28 -0.44 -49.42
CA PRO A 58 5.23 0.38 -48.85
C PRO A 58 4.31 -0.40 -47.92
N ALA A 59 3.81 0.25 -46.87
CA ALA A 59 2.90 -0.35 -45.86
C ALA A 59 1.62 -0.88 -46.49
N SER A 60 1.14 -0.27 -47.55
CA SER A 60 -0.05 -0.72 -48.29
C SER A 60 0.06 -2.13 -48.88
N GLU A 61 1.28 -2.63 -49.09
CA GLU A 61 1.50 -3.98 -49.61
C GLU A 61 1.53 -5.08 -48.54
N ILE A 62 1.56 -4.70 -47.27
CA ILE A 62 1.75 -5.65 -46.15
C ILE A 62 0.64 -5.57 -45.13
N LEU A 63 -0.32 -4.62 -45.27
CA LEU A 63 -1.42 -4.46 -44.31
C LEU A 63 -2.38 -5.65 -44.30
N THR A 64 -2.88 -5.98 -43.14
CA THR A 64 -4.01 -6.90 -42.94
C THR A 64 -5.31 -6.09 -42.96
N PRO A 65 -6.28 -6.42 -43.88
CA PRO A 65 -7.54 -5.69 -43.99
C PRO A 65 -8.48 -6.08 -42.83
N VAL A 66 -8.38 -5.34 -41.73
CA VAL A 66 -9.26 -5.48 -40.56
C VAL A 66 -10.23 -4.31 -40.54
N PRO A 67 -11.56 -4.50 -40.41
CA PRO A 67 -12.51 -3.40 -40.28
C PRO A 67 -12.22 -2.56 -39.02
N ALA A 68 -12.28 -1.22 -39.16
CA ALA A 68 -12.21 -0.34 -38.02
C ALA A 68 -13.49 -0.41 -37.18
N ILE A 69 -13.42 0.02 -35.92
CA ILE A 69 -14.56 0.13 -35.03
C ILE A 69 -14.84 1.59 -34.69
N SER A 70 -16.13 1.95 -34.57
CA SER A 70 -16.54 3.30 -34.18
C SER A 70 -16.07 3.64 -32.75
N ASN A 71 -15.72 4.90 -32.53
CA ASN A 71 -15.43 5.42 -31.17
C ASN A 71 -16.63 5.35 -30.21
N ARG A 72 -17.85 5.06 -30.71
CA ARG A 72 -19.06 4.87 -29.93
C ARG A 72 -19.39 3.40 -29.65
N ALA A 73 -18.59 2.47 -30.16
CA ALA A 73 -18.83 1.05 -30.00
C ALA A 73 -18.71 0.62 -28.55
N SER A 74 -19.56 -0.30 -28.13
CA SER A 74 -19.52 -0.91 -26.82
C SER A 74 -18.33 -1.88 -26.67
N LYS A 75 -17.90 -2.14 -25.44
CA LYS A 75 -16.86 -3.14 -25.14
C LYS A 75 -17.18 -4.52 -25.73
N SER A 76 -18.44 -4.95 -25.62
CA SER A 76 -18.89 -6.25 -26.14
C SER A 76 -18.84 -6.32 -27.67
N GLU A 77 -19.05 -5.22 -28.34
CA GLU A 77 -18.97 -5.11 -29.78
C GLU A 77 -17.52 -5.17 -30.28
N CYS A 78 -16.61 -4.46 -29.62
CA CYS A 78 -15.18 -4.57 -29.88
C CYS A 78 -14.67 -6.02 -29.71
N LEU A 79 -15.05 -6.72 -28.64
CA LEU A 79 -14.61 -8.08 -28.39
C LEU A 79 -15.18 -9.06 -29.44
N ARG A 80 -16.44 -8.92 -29.82
CA ARG A 80 -17.04 -9.73 -30.90
C ARG A 80 -16.33 -9.54 -32.24
N GLN A 81 -15.96 -8.28 -32.56
CA GLN A 81 -15.25 -8.00 -33.80
C GLN A 81 -13.82 -8.56 -33.78
N MET A 82 -13.11 -8.47 -32.64
CA MET A 82 -11.80 -9.11 -32.46
C MET A 82 -11.88 -10.63 -32.64
N GLU A 83 -12.90 -11.26 -32.06
CA GLU A 83 -13.14 -12.71 -32.21
C GLU A 83 -13.47 -13.08 -33.66
N ALA A 84 -14.33 -12.32 -34.33
CA ALA A 84 -14.72 -12.57 -35.71
C ALA A 84 -13.57 -12.39 -36.71
N THR A 85 -12.64 -11.51 -36.45
CA THR A 85 -11.48 -11.22 -37.30
C THR A 85 -10.20 -11.94 -36.90
N GLY A 86 -10.21 -12.60 -35.73
CA GLY A 86 -9.04 -13.31 -35.20
C GLY A 86 -7.89 -12.42 -34.74
N VAL A 87 -8.15 -11.10 -34.55
CA VAL A 87 -7.10 -10.15 -34.14
C VAL A 87 -7.31 -9.66 -32.71
N SER A 88 -6.23 -9.29 -32.04
CA SER A 88 -6.25 -8.75 -30.69
C SER A 88 -6.27 -7.21 -30.62
N THR A 89 -6.27 -6.54 -31.80
CA THR A 89 -6.20 -5.07 -31.91
C THR A 89 -7.12 -4.60 -33.02
N LEU A 90 -7.87 -3.52 -32.77
CA LEU A 90 -8.73 -2.85 -33.76
C LEU A 90 -8.36 -1.38 -33.83
N ALA A 91 -8.39 -0.82 -35.03
CA ALA A 91 -8.37 0.63 -35.23
C ALA A 91 -9.71 1.23 -34.80
N VAL A 92 -9.66 2.39 -34.15
CA VAL A 92 -10.84 3.16 -33.75
C VAL A 92 -10.93 4.40 -34.62
N THR A 93 -12.09 4.60 -35.24
CA THR A 93 -12.35 5.74 -36.14
C THR A 93 -13.48 6.61 -35.61
N ASP A 94 -13.48 7.87 -36.09
CA ASP A 94 -14.62 8.77 -35.93
C ASP A 94 -15.71 8.45 -36.98
N ASP A 95 -16.82 9.21 -36.94
CA ASP A 95 -17.93 9.06 -37.86
C ASP A 95 -17.57 9.41 -39.33
N ARG A 96 -16.38 10.00 -39.57
CA ARG A 96 -15.87 10.34 -40.90
C ARG A 96 -14.81 9.35 -41.39
N GLY A 97 -14.47 8.34 -40.61
CA GLY A 97 -13.47 7.33 -40.96
C GLY A 97 -12.02 7.72 -40.63
N HIS A 98 -11.80 8.86 -39.97
CA HIS A 98 -10.45 9.22 -39.51
C HIS A 98 -10.05 8.38 -38.31
N VAL A 99 -8.82 7.92 -38.30
CA VAL A 99 -8.24 7.12 -37.20
C VAL A 99 -8.02 8.00 -35.97
N LEU A 100 -8.56 7.58 -34.84
CA LEU A 100 -8.38 8.19 -33.52
C LEU A 100 -7.33 7.44 -32.68
N GLY A 101 -6.98 6.21 -33.07
CA GLY A 101 -6.06 5.36 -32.36
C GLY A 101 -6.42 3.87 -32.46
N VAL A 102 -5.88 3.07 -31.55
CA VAL A 102 -6.16 1.62 -31.49
C VAL A 102 -6.71 1.21 -30.14
N ILE A 103 -7.43 0.08 -30.13
CA ILE A 103 -7.89 -0.59 -28.93
C ILE A 103 -7.45 -2.04 -28.97
N THR A 104 -6.87 -2.53 -27.85
CA THR A 104 -6.37 -3.89 -27.73
C THR A 104 -7.29 -4.75 -26.85
N ALA A 105 -7.34 -6.05 -27.11
CA ALA A 105 -8.07 -7.01 -26.29
C ALA A 105 -7.64 -6.96 -24.83
N SER A 106 -6.35 -6.82 -24.57
CA SER A 106 -5.78 -6.70 -23.21
C SER A 106 -6.37 -5.50 -22.46
N ARG A 107 -6.55 -4.35 -23.11
CA ARG A 107 -7.20 -3.17 -22.51
C ARG A 107 -8.71 -3.32 -22.35
N LEU A 108 -9.39 -3.99 -23.30
CA LEU A 108 -10.82 -4.24 -23.23
C LEU A 108 -11.18 -5.25 -22.14
N LEU A 109 -10.41 -6.32 -22.05
CA LEU A 109 -10.63 -7.38 -21.06
C LEU A 109 -10.12 -6.99 -19.68
N ALA A 110 -9.46 -5.83 -19.55
CA ALA A 110 -8.78 -5.42 -18.34
C ALA A 110 -7.78 -6.49 -17.83
N ILE A 111 -7.23 -7.29 -18.77
CA ILE A 111 -6.20 -8.30 -18.47
C ILE A 111 -4.92 -7.63 -17.94
N ASN A 112 -4.82 -6.31 -18.06
CA ASN A 112 -3.88 -5.48 -17.33
C ASN A 112 -4.23 -5.31 -15.84
N ASP A 113 -5.11 -6.13 -15.28
CA ASP A 113 -5.43 -6.12 -13.84
C ASP A 113 -4.23 -6.43 -12.94
N ARG A 114 -3.17 -6.99 -13.49
CA ARG A 114 -1.88 -7.04 -12.78
C ARG A 114 -1.30 -5.64 -12.50
N TYR A 115 -1.72 -4.60 -13.24
CA TYR A 115 -1.20 -3.23 -13.13
C TYR A 115 -2.18 -2.23 -12.47
N ALA A 116 -3.44 -2.60 -12.28
CA ALA A 116 -4.39 -1.76 -11.56
C ALA A 116 -4.25 -1.97 -10.04
N ARG A 117 -3.04 -1.74 -9.51
CA ARG A 117 -2.76 -1.79 -8.08
C ARG A 117 -2.45 -0.40 -7.55
N PRO A 118 -2.87 -0.07 -6.33
CA PRO A 118 -2.48 1.18 -5.71
C PRO A 118 -0.96 1.20 -5.51
N LYS A 119 -0.29 2.27 -5.99
CA LYS A 119 1.17 2.44 -5.87
C LYS A 119 1.66 2.49 -4.42
N LEU A 120 0.79 2.94 -3.52
CA LEU A 120 1.08 3.04 -2.09
C LEU A 120 -0.09 2.43 -1.33
N VAL A 121 0.22 1.48 -0.48
CA VAL A 121 -0.73 0.85 0.43
C VAL A 121 -0.30 1.13 1.86
N GLY A 122 -1.25 1.57 2.66
CA GLY A 122 -1.14 1.64 4.10
C GLY A 122 -1.98 0.56 4.75
N GLY A 123 -1.75 0.32 6.02
CA GLY A 123 -2.55 -0.63 6.77
C GLY A 123 -2.55 -0.34 8.26
N LEU A 124 -3.41 -1.06 8.93
CA LEU A 124 -3.51 -1.10 10.39
C LEU A 124 -3.87 -2.52 10.81
N ALA A 125 -3.01 -3.13 11.59
CA ALA A 125 -3.32 -4.40 12.22
C ALA A 125 -4.32 -4.22 13.37
N THR A 126 -5.22 -5.18 13.49
CA THR A 126 -6.15 -5.27 14.62
C THR A 126 -6.00 -6.63 15.31
N PRO A 127 -6.52 -6.82 16.54
CA PRO A 127 -6.48 -8.11 17.22
C PRO A 127 -7.22 -9.23 16.47
N PHE A 128 -8.08 -8.86 15.50
CA PHE A 128 -9.00 -9.77 14.81
C PHE A 128 -8.79 -9.82 13.31
N GLY A 129 -7.85 -9.03 12.75
CA GLY A 129 -7.59 -9.01 11.32
C GLY A 129 -6.75 -7.82 10.90
N VAL A 130 -6.70 -7.58 9.59
CA VAL A 130 -5.93 -6.52 8.95
C VAL A 130 -6.89 -5.56 8.26
N ARG A 131 -6.68 -4.25 8.42
CA ARG A 131 -7.28 -3.22 7.58
C ARG A 131 -6.24 -2.69 6.62
N LEU A 132 -6.59 -2.57 5.36
CA LEU A 132 -5.74 -2.00 4.31
C LEU A 132 -6.40 -0.76 3.72
N LEU A 133 -5.57 0.16 3.24
CA LEU A 133 -5.96 1.43 2.61
C LEU A 133 -5.04 1.68 1.41
N GLY A 134 -5.59 1.90 0.24
CA GLY A 134 -4.82 2.22 -0.96
C GLY A 134 -5.69 2.83 -2.05
N GLY A 135 -5.18 3.85 -2.76
CA GLY A 135 -5.90 4.46 -3.88
C GLY A 135 -7.29 5.01 -3.55
N GLY A 136 -7.52 5.44 -2.30
CA GLY A 136 -8.80 6.00 -1.88
C GLY A 136 -9.85 4.98 -1.42
N VAL A 137 -9.55 3.70 -1.46
CA VAL A 137 -10.42 2.62 -0.99
C VAL A 137 -9.85 1.93 0.24
N THR A 138 -10.69 1.23 0.98
CA THR A 138 -10.31 0.46 2.17
C THR A 138 -10.86 -0.96 2.07
N ALA A 139 -10.20 -1.89 2.77
CA ALA A 139 -10.60 -3.29 2.84
C ALA A 139 -10.26 -3.92 4.19
N GLY A 140 -10.85 -5.07 4.50
CA GLY A 140 -10.58 -5.86 5.67
C GLY A 140 -11.27 -5.36 6.93
N ALA A 141 -10.55 -5.27 8.05
CA ALA A 141 -11.09 -4.99 9.36
C ALA A 141 -11.89 -3.67 9.44
N GLY A 142 -13.10 -3.75 9.98
CA GLY A 142 -14.00 -2.61 10.14
C GLY A 142 -13.65 -1.69 11.31
N PRO A 143 -14.38 -0.55 11.47
CA PRO A 143 -14.12 0.48 12.48
C PRO A 143 -14.10 -0.07 13.93
N MET A 144 -14.97 -1.00 14.25
CA MET A 144 -15.05 -1.60 15.61
C MET A 144 -13.78 -2.37 15.98
N HIS A 145 -13.17 -3.06 15.01
CA HIS A 145 -11.90 -3.75 15.24
C HIS A 145 -10.77 -2.77 15.52
N ILE A 146 -10.79 -1.60 14.86
CA ILE A 146 -9.78 -0.54 15.06
C ILE A 146 -9.97 0.12 16.44
N LEU A 147 -11.22 0.36 16.83
CA LEU A 147 -11.55 0.86 18.17
C LEU A 147 -11.04 -0.10 19.25
N ALA A 148 -11.27 -1.41 19.05
CA ALA A 148 -10.74 -2.45 19.94
C ALA A 148 -9.20 -2.47 19.97
N THR A 149 -8.54 -2.16 18.84
CA THR A 149 -7.08 -2.01 18.80
C THR A 149 -6.60 -0.89 19.71
N GLY A 150 -7.25 0.28 19.65
CA GLY A 150 -6.91 1.41 20.51
C GLY A 150 -7.10 1.07 22.00
N ALA A 151 -8.24 0.45 22.34
CA ALA A 151 -8.52 -0.03 23.70
C ALA A 151 -7.44 -0.99 24.20
N MET A 152 -7.11 -1.99 23.39
CA MET A 152 -6.11 -2.99 23.73
C MET A 152 -4.70 -2.40 23.88
N MET A 153 -4.31 -1.46 23.01
CA MET A 153 -3.02 -0.77 23.10
C MET A 153 -2.90 0.03 24.41
N PHE A 154 -3.97 0.76 24.78
CA PHE A 154 -4.00 1.48 26.06
C PHE A 154 -3.90 0.53 27.25
N LEU A 155 -4.70 -0.55 27.28
CA LEU A 155 -4.63 -1.56 28.34
C LEU A 155 -3.24 -2.19 28.45
N THR A 156 -2.62 -2.53 27.31
CA THR A 156 -1.29 -3.14 27.28
C THR A 156 -0.24 -2.20 27.86
N PHE A 157 -0.31 -0.92 27.48
CA PHE A 157 0.60 0.11 28.00
C PHE A 157 0.40 0.29 29.51
N THR A 158 -0.84 0.39 29.96
CA THR A 158 -1.19 0.49 31.40
C THR A 158 -0.66 -0.69 32.18
N ILE A 159 -0.89 -1.93 31.72
CA ILE A 159 -0.37 -3.14 32.39
C ILE A 159 1.15 -3.12 32.44
N GLY A 160 1.82 -2.77 31.33
CA GLY A 160 3.28 -2.66 31.29
C GLY A 160 3.83 -1.63 32.30
N THR A 161 3.15 -0.50 32.45
CA THR A 161 3.48 0.54 33.43
C THR A 161 3.31 0.03 34.86
N TYR A 162 2.21 -0.67 35.17
CA TYR A 162 2.02 -1.24 36.49
C TYR A 162 3.03 -2.33 36.84
N ILE A 163 3.45 -3.16 35.88
CA ILE A 163 4.52 -4.15 36.09
C ILE A 163 5.83 -3.43 36.45
N ALA A 164 6.23 -2.41 35.67
CA ALA A 164 7.45 -1.64 35.93
C ALA A 164 7.41 -0.97 37.32
N MET A 165 6.24 -0.46 37.69
CA MET A 165 6.05 0.18 39.00
C MET A 165 6.08 -0.84 40.14
N ALA A 166 5.43 -1.99 40.00
CA ALA A 166 5.48 -3.05 41.01
C ALA A 166 6.92 -3.50 41.28
N LEU A 167 7.75 -3.58 40.24
CA LEU A 167 9.18 -3.86 40.41
C LEU A 167 9.93 -2.71 41.10
N ALA A 168 9.53 -1.47 40.86
CA ALA A 168 10.10 -0.31 41.52
C ALA A 168 9.86 -0.29 43.03
N LEU A 169 8.79 -0.91 43.53
CA LEU A 169 8.52 -0.99 44.98
C LEU A 169 9.62 -1.73 45.78
N ALA A 170 10.43 -2.56 45.12
CA ALA A 170 11.59 -3.20 45.74
C ALA A 170 12.78 -2.27 45.95
N VAL A 171 12.74 -1.05 45.40
CA VAL A 171 13.82 -0.06 45.48
C VAL A 171 13.55 0.93 46.62
N PRO A 172 14.55 1.33 47.41
CA PRO A 172 14.36 2.33 48.47
C PRO A 172 13.77 3.66 47.94
N PHE A 173 12.84 4.24 48.70
CA PHE A 173 12.08 5.43 48.26
C PHE A 173 12.95 6.64 47.90
N ASN A 174 14.05 6.88 48.62
CA ASN A 174 14.99 7.95 48.31
C ASN A 174 15.65 7.79 46.93
N ILE A 175 15.71 6.59 46.39
CA ILE A 175 16.18 6.31 45.04
C ILE A 175 15.07 6.49 44.02
N GLN A 176 13.84 6.03 44.36
CA GLN A 176 12.68 6.11 43.47
C GLN A 176 12.32 7.54 43.00
N ILE A 177 12.61 8.55 43.79
CA ILE A 177 12.35 9.98 43.50
C ILE A 177 13.46 10.65 42.69
N THR A 178 14.52 9.97 42.32
CA THR A 178 15.61 10.53 41.50
C THR A 178 15.24 10.55 40.01
N ASP A 179 15.62 11.59 39.28
CA ASP A 179 15.32 11.75 37.87
C ASP A 179 15.81 10.58 37.00
N TRP A 180 17.00 10.05 37.32
CA TRP A 180 17.54 8.90 36.60
C TRP A 180 16.69 7.64 36.81
N PHE A 181 16.18 7.42 38.04
CA PHE A 181 15.34 6.26 38.34
C PHE A 181 13.97 6.37 37.66
N LEU A 182 13.35 7.55 37.67
CA LEU A 182 12.08 7.80 36.95
C LEU A 182 12.26 7.58 35.43
N THR A 183 13.39 7.98 34.88
CA THR A 183 13.72 7.71 33.47
C THR A 183 13.83 6.19 33.22
N LEU A 184 14.55 5.47 34.07
CA LEU A 184 14.70 4.01 33.96
C LEU A 184 13.35 3.29 34.11
N GLN A 185 12.48 3.73 35.01
CA GLN A 185 11.13 3.21 35.16
C GLN A 185 10.28 3.43 33.91
N GLY A 186 10.36 4.61 33.30
CA GLY A 186 9.69 4.89 32.03
C GLY A 186 10.18 3.96 30.90
N MET A 187 11.49 3.72 30.82
CA MET A 187 12.07 2.77 29.86
C MET A 187 11.60 1.34 30.12
N ALA A 188 11.52 0.93 31.40
CA ALA A 188 11.00 -0.38 31.79
C ALA A 188 9.52 -0.53 31.41
N SER A 189 8.71 0.51 31.63
CA SER A 189 7.29 0.53 31.21
C SER A 189 7.15 0.32 29.70
N LEU A 190 7.95 1.02 28.89
CA LEU A 190 7.98 0.84 27.45
C LEU A 190 8.42 -0.57 27.05
N LEU A 191 9.45 -1.11 27.71
CA LEU A 191 9.92 -2.47 27.45
C LEU A 191 8.83 -3.51 27.74
N PHE A 192 8.16 -3.42 28.89
CA PHE A 192 7.06 -4.34 29.23
C PHE A 192 5.89 -4.18 28.25
N PHE A 193 5.55 -2.97 27.87
CA PHE A 193 4.55 -2.73 26.83
C PHE A 193 4.92 -3.47 25.52
N LEU A 194 6.15 -3.33 25.04
CA LEU A 194 6.60 -3.97 23.81
C LEU A 194 6.64 -5.50 23.91
N LEU A 195 7.04 -6.06 25.05
CA LEU A 195 7.02 -7.50 25.30
C LEU A 195 5.58 -8.06 25.33
N LEU A 196 4.68 -7.36 26.01
CA LEU A 196 3.26 -7.72 26.06
C LEU A 196 2.62 -7.61 24.68
N LEU A 197 2.94 -6.58 23.91
CA LEU A 197 2.45 -6.40 22.54
C LEU A 197 2.88 -7.56 21.64
N ARG A 198 4.16 -7.98 21.75
CA ARG A 198 4.66 -9.14 20.99
C ARG A 198 3.93 -10.43 21.34
N ALA A 199 3.54 -10.61 22.59
CA ALA A 199 2.82 -11.80 23.03
C ALA A 199 1.41 -11.90 22.41
N GLN A 200 0.80 -10.76 22.07
CA GLN A 200 -0.57 -10.68 21.56
C GLN A 200 -0.69 -11.15 20.11
N PRO A 201 -1.91 -11.53 19.66
CA PRO A 201 -2.20 -11.84 18.26
C PRO A 201 -1.92 -10.66 17.31
N LEU A 202 -2.04 -9.42 17.80
CA LEU A 202 -1.82 -8.20 17.04
C LEU A 202 -0.47 -8.19 16.33
N ALA A 203 0.61 -8.63 16.97
CA ALA A 203 1.94 -8.67 16.37
C ALA A 203 2.03 -9.61 15.15
N GLY A 204 1.25 -10.68 15.12
CA GLY A 204 1.16 -11.58 13.96
C GLY A 204 0.33 -10.98 12.83
N TYR A 205 -0.80 -10.33 13.13
CA TYR A 205 -1.59 -9.60 12.13
C TYR A 205 -0.80 -8.42 11.55
N HIS A 206 0.02 -7.74 12.35
CA HIS A 206 0.89 -6.65 11.90
C HIS A 206 1.96 -7.16 10.92
N ALA A 207 2.54 -8.33 11.20
CA ALA A 207 3.43 -8.98 10.24
C ALA A 207 2.70 -9.34 8.93
N ALA A 208 1.51 -9.95 9.03
CA ALA A 208 0.71 -10.31 7.86
C ALA A 208 0.32 -9.08 7.01
N GLU A 209 -0.01 -7.96 7.66
CA GLU A 209 -0.27 -6.68 6.99
C GLU A 209 0.94 -6.23 6.17
N HIS A 210 2.13 -6.15 6.78
CA HIS A 210 3.36 -5.74 6.08
C HIS A 210 3.68 -6.65 4.90
N MET A 211 3.56 -7.97 5.07
CA MET A 211 3.86 -8.96 4.03
C MET A 211 2.91 -8.80 2.83
N VAL A 212 1.62 -8.56 3.08
CA VAL A 212 0.63 -8.32 2.02
C VAL A 212 0.87 -6.97 1.34
N VAL A 213 1.19 -5.91 2.10
CA VAL A 213 1.55 -4.61 1.54
C VAL A 213 2.75 -4.71 0.60
N HIS A 214 3.82 -5.40 1.01
CA HIS A 214 4.97 -5.65 0.14
C HIS A 214 4.58 -6.40 -1.13
N ALA A 215 3.77 -7.46 -1.04
CA ALA A 215 3.34 -8.21 -2.21
C ALA A 215 2.51 -7.35 -3.18
N ILE A 216 1.61 -6.50 -2.68
CA ILE A 216 0.83 -5.58 -3.53
C ILE A 216 1.74 -4.57 -4.22
N GLU A 217 2.66 -3.94 -3.49
CA GLU A 217 3.54 -2.88 -4.02
C GLU A 217 4.62 -3.40 -4.98
N GLN A 218 5.04 -4.66 -4.81
CA GLN A 218 5.98 -5.33 -5.71
C GLN A 218 5.29 -6.04 -6.88
N ASN A 219 3.96 -5.91 -7.00
CA ASN A 219 3.15 -6.59 -8.02
C ASN A 219 3.21 -8.12 -7.97
N GLU A 220 3.48 -8.68 -6.78
CA GLU A 220 3.53 -10.12 -6.57
C GLU A 220 2.13 -10.72 -6.38
N PRO A 221 1.92 -12.01 -6.71
CA PRO A 221 0.67 -12.72 -6.45
C PRO A 221 0.33 -12.76 -4.96
N LEU A 222 -0.96 -12.55 -4.62
CA LEU A 222 -1.46 -12.70 -3.25
C LEU A 222 -1.79 -14.16 -2.95
N GLU A 223 -0.79 -15.03 -3.10
CA GLU A 223 -0.84 -16.45 -2.76
C GLU A 223 -0.02 -16.71 -1.49
N PRO A 224 -0.44 -17.68 -0.64
CA PRO A 224 0.18 -17.93 0.64
C PRO A 224 1.71 -18.11 0.57
N GLU A 225 2.18 -18.89 -0.41
CA GLU A 225 3.60 -19.20 -0.60
C GLU A 225 4.43 -17.98 -0.97
N THR A 226 3.85 -17.07 -1.78
CA THR A 226 4.50 -15.83 -2.20
C THR A 226 4.51 -14.81 -1.07
N VAL A 227 3.35 -14.59 -0.44
CA VAL A 227 3.22 -13.62 0.64
C VAL A 227 4.05 -14.05 1.86
N ALA A 228 4.16 -15.35 2.17
CA ALA A 228 4.97 -15.86 3.26
C ALA A 228 6.47 -15.53 3.15
N ARG A 229 6.96 -15.24 1.94
CA ARG A 229 8.36 -14.84 1.69
C ARG A 229 8.61 -13.34 1.84
N MET A 230 7.55 -12.52 1.91
CA MET A 230 7.68 -11.08 2.01
C MET A 230 8.22 -10.64 3.38
N PRO A 231 8.96 -9.50 3.43
CA PRO A 231 9.49 -8.97 4.68
C PRO A 231 8.37 -8.59 5.68
N ARG A 232 8.60 -8.84 6.96
CA ARG A 232 7.73 -8.43 8.07
C ARG A 232 7.98 -6.99 8.53
N VAL A 233 9.05 -6.37 8.08
CA VAL A 233 9.43 -4.99 8.39
C VAL A 233 9.08 -4.10 7.22
N HIS A 234 8.40 -2.98 7.47
CA HIS A 234 7.98 -2.06 6.42
C HIS A 234 8.49 -0.63 6.70
N PRO A 235 9.12 0.05 5.72
CA PRO A 235 9.76 1.36 5.95
C PRO A 235 8.76 2.47 6.30
N ARG A 236 7.49 2.36 5.93
CA ARG A 236 6.43 3.34 6.22
C ARG A 236 5.54 2.96 7.40
N CYS A 237 5.91 1.95 8.18
CA CYS A 237 5.15 1.56 9.37
C CYS A 237 5.12 2.69 10.41
N GLY A 238 3.97 2.87 11.06
CA GLY A 238 3.78 3.82 12.16
C GLY A 238 4.74 3.62 13.34
N THR A 239 5.29 2.42 13.53
CA THR A 239 6.33 2.15 14.53
C THR A 239 7.58 3.03 14.30
N ASN A 240 7.96 3.30 13.04
CA ASN A 240 9.09 4.19 12.74
C ASN A 240 8.80 5.63 13.21
N ILE A 241 7.55 6.09 13.06
CA ILE A 241 7.12 7.41 13.54
C ILE A 241 7.13 7.44 15.08
N ALA A 242 6.64 6.40 15.73
CA ALA A 242 6.65 6.30 17.19
C ALA A 242 8.10 6.30 17.75
N VAL A 243 9.01 5.56 17.11
CA VAL A 243 10.43 5.55 17.46
C VAL A 243 11.07 6.93 17.24
N ALA A 244 10.75 7.60 16.13
CA ALA A 244 11.24 8.96 15.87
C ALA A 244 10.78 9.95 16.97
N ALA A 245 9.50 9.91 17.32
CA ALA A 245 8.94 10.75 18.38
C ALA A 245 9.56 10.41 19.74
N GLY A 246 9.72 9.12 20.07
CA GLY A 246 10.35 8.67 21.32
C GLY A 246 11.81 9.09 21.44
N LEU A 247 12.59 8.99 20.37
CA LEU A 247 13.97 9.48 20.32
C LEU A 247 14.04 10.99 20.53
N PHE A 248 13.23 11.73 19.78
CA PHE A 248 13.22 13.19 19.86
C PHE A 248 12.84 13.65 21.26
N LEU A 249 11.70 13.20 21.78
CA LEU A 249 11.21 13.59 23.11
C LEU A 249 12.15 13.11 24.22
N GLY A 250 12.63 11.87 24.17
CA GLY A 250 13.52 11.32 25.19
C GLY A 250 14.84 12.07 25.30
N ILE A 251 15.45 12.43 24.16
CA ILE A 251 16.71 13.18 24.15
C ILE A 251 16.49 14.64 24.49
N SER A 252 15.44 15.27 23.97
CA SER A 252 15.17 16.69 24.24
C SER A 252 14.83 16.99 25.69
N GLN A 253 14.33 16.00 26.44
CA GLN A 253 13.99 16.11 27.85
C GLN A 253 15.03 15.56 28.81
N THR A 254 16.11 14.92 28.29
CA THR A 254 17.13 14.30 29.16
C THR A 254 17.90 15.33 29.97
N PRO A 255 18.11 15.13 31.27
CA PRO A 255 18.96 15.98 32.08
C PRO A 255 20.47 15.78 31.82
N LEU A 256 20.86 14.74 31.05
CA LEU A 256 22.24 14.39 30.78
C LEU A 256 23.02 15.47 29.99
N ILE A 257 22.29 16.28 29.21
CA ILE A 257 22.87 17.40 28.44
C ILE A 257 22.36 18.70 29.08
N PRO A 258 23.21 19.50 29.73
CA PRO A 258 22.79 20.69 30.46
C PRO A 258 22.15 21.80 29.58
N SER A 259 22.71 22.03 28.38
CA SER A 259 22.22 23.04 27.46
C SER A 259 20.93 22.61 26.72
N ALA A 260 19.86 23.41 26.78
CA ALA A 260 18.62 23.14 26.10
C ALA A 260 18.80 23.08 24.55
N ASP A 261 19.60 24.00 24.00
CA ASP A 261 19.85 24.07 22.56
C ASP A 261 20.62 22.83 22.08
N LEU A 262 21.63 22.38 22.86
CA LEU A 262 22.36 21.16 22.54
C LEU A 262 21.47 19.92 22.65
N ARG A 263 20.52 19.86 23.59
CA ARG A 263 19.54 18.76 23.68
C ARG A 263 18.68 18.68 22.43
N ILE A 264 18.14 19.83 21.99
CA ILE A 264 17.31 19.87 20.78
C ILE A 264 18.11 19.48 19.55
N LEU A 265 19.34 20.00 19.40
CA LEU A 265 20.21 19.63 18.28
C LEU A 265 20.56 18.13 18.31
N ALA A 266 20.92 17.59 19.45
CA ALA A 266 21.21 16.16 19.61
C ALA A 266 19.97 15.31 19.32
N ALA A 267 18.79 15.73 19.79
CA ALA A 267 17.51 15.06 19.51
C ALA A 267 17.19 15.02 18.01
N LEU A 268 17.38 16.16 17.32
CA LEU A 268 17.16 16.23 15.86
C LEU A 268 18.11 15.31 15.10
N LEU A 269 19.42 15.39 15.40
CA LEU A 269 20.45 14.58 14.73
C LEU A 269 20.22 13.09 15.01
N ALA A 270 20.05 12.71 16.28
CA ALA A 270 19.81 11.33 16.65
C ALA A 270 18.54 10.78 15.97
N THR A 271 17.45 11.55 15.97
CA THR A 271 16.22 11.16 15.30
C THR A 271 16.45 10.95 13.81
N MET A 272 17.09 11.92 13.13
CA MET A 272 17.34 11.86 11.69
C MET A 272 18.11 10.61 11.27
N PHE A 273 19.11 10.22 12.04
CA PHE A 273 19.97 9.08 11.68
C PHE A 273 19.49 7.74 12.24
N LEU A 274 18.85 7.72 13.40
CA LEU A 274 18.59 6.48 14.14
C LEU A 274 17.15 5.97 14.01
N TYR A 275 16.16 6.80 13.61
CA TYR A 275 14.75 6.36 13.63
C TYR A 275 14.46 5.16 12.73
N ARG A 276 15.12 5.06 11.56
CA ARG A 276 14.93 3.93 10.65
C ARG A 276 15.55 2.63 11.16
N PRO A 277 16.87 2.58 11.50
CA PRO A 277 17.45 1.35 12.01
C PRO A 277 16.81 0.88 13.32
N LEU A 278 16.54 1.80 14.26
CA LEU A 278 15.86 1.45 15.51
C LEU A 278 14.41 1.08 15.29
N GLY A 279 13.69 1.80 14.42
CA GLY A 279 12.32 1.45 14.07
C GLY A 279 12.20 0.07 13.42
N SER A 280 13.10 -0.25 12.51
CA SER A 280 13.18 -1.59 11.90
C SER A 280 13.49 -2.67 12.93
N PHE A 281 14.40 -2.40 13.86
CA PHE A 281 14.71 -3.29 14.98
C PHE A 281 13.48 -3.53 15.88
N VAL A 282 12.78 -2.46 16.26
CA VAL A 282 11.56 -2.54 17.09
C VAL A 282 10.47 -3.30 16.34
N GLN A 283 10.31 -3.08 15.02
CA GLN A 283 9.38 -3.85 14.22
C GLN A 283 9.71 -5.34 14.25
N ASP A 284 10.94 -5.73 13.93
CA ASP A 284 11.33 -7.13 13.84
C ASP A 284 11.25 -7.86 15.20
N LYS A 285 11.69 -7.19 16.26
CA LYS A 285 11.83 -7.83 17.59
C LYS A 285 10.58 -7.75 18.45
N PHE A 286 9.74 -6.72 18.29
CA PHE A 286 8.63 -6.46 19.22
C PHE A 286 7.27 -6.33 18.56
N THR A 287 7.10 -5.47 17.55
CA THR A 287 5.76 -5.16 17.04
C THR A 287 5.29 -6.11 15.95
N THR A 288 6.19 -6.94 15.39
CA THR A 288 5.83 -8.04 14.48
C THR A 288 6.40 -9.37 14.96
N LYS A 289 5.69 -10.46 14.66
CA LYS A 289 6.16 -11.86 14.82
C LYS A 289 5.71 -12.68 13.62
N PRO A 290 6.32 -13.84 13.34
CA PRO A 290 5.83 -14.71 12.27
C PRO A 290 4.33 -14.92 12.41
N PRO A 291 3.53 -14.62 11.35
CA PRO A 291 2.09 -14.81 11.41
C PRO A 291 1.75 -16.30 11.40
N THR A 292 0.67 -16.67 12.05
CA THR A 292 0.05 -17.98 11.86
C THR A 292 -0.61 -18.05 10.48
N GLU A 293 -0.88 -19.25 9.97
CA GLU A 293 -1.61 -19.43 8.70
C GLU A 293 -2.92 -18.66 8.67
N LYS A 294 -3.68 -18.69 9.76
CA LYS A 294 -4.94 -17.94 9.91
C LYS A 294 -4.72 -16.42 9.79
N GLN A 295 -3.66 -15.90 10.38
CA GLN A 295 -3.33 -14.46 10.32
C GLN A 295 -2.89 -14.06 8.92
N LEU A 296 -2.06 -14.88 8.28
CA LEU A 296 -1.61 -14.66 6.91
C LEU A 296 -2.80 -14.70 5.93
N ALA A 297 -3.66 -15.71 6.05
CA ALA A 297 -4.87 -15.83 5.24
C ALA A 297 -5.81 -14.62 5.39
N ALA A 298 -5.98 -14.11 6.62
CA ALA A 298 -6.78 -12.90 6.86
C ALA A 298 -6.16 -11.66 6.19
N GLY A 299 -4.83 -11.50 6.23
CA GLY A 299 -4.13 -10.45 5.52
C GLY A 299 -4.30 -10.55 4.01
N ILE A 300 -4.12 -11.75 3.44
CA ILE A 300 -4.31 -12.03 2.01
C ILE A 300 -5.75 -11.72 1.57
N ALA A 301 -6.75 -12.13 2.35
CA ALA A 301 -8.15 -11.83 2.08
C ALA A 301 -8.41 -10.32 2.02
N ALA A 302 -7.89 -9.55 2.99
CA ALA A 302 -7.97 -8.09 2.99
C ALA A 302 -7.24 -7.48 1.77
N GLY A 303 -6.11 -8.04 1.36
CA GLY A 303 -5.38 -7.62 0.15
C GLY A 303 -6.17 -7.86 -1.13
N LYS A 304 -6.76 -9.04 -1.30
CA LYS A 304 -7.61 -9.37 -2.46
C LYS A 304 -8.85 -8.47 -2.50
N GLU A 305 -9.49 -8.22 -1.36
CA GLU A 305 -10.61 -7.28 -1.25
C GLU A 305 -10.20 -5.84 -1.61
N LEU A 306 -9.02 -5.37 -1.15
CA LEU A 306 -8.51 -4.04 -1.50
C LEU A 306 -8.34 -3.89 -3.00
N LEU A 307 -7.75 -4.89 -3.67
CA LEU A 307 -7.54 -4.88 -5.12
C LEU A 307 -8.88 -4.88 -5.87
N ALA A 308 -9.85 -5.67 -5.44
CA ALA A 308 -11.20 -5.69 -6.03
C ALA A 308 -11.90 -4.33 -5.87
N ASN A 309 -11.86 -3.74 -4.67
CA ASN A 309 -12.43 -2.42 -4.41
C ASN A 309 -11.73 -1.32 -5.23
N TYR A 310 -10.42 -1.41 -5.39
CA TYR A 310 -9.64 -0.46 -6.18
C TYR A 310 -10.00 -0.51 -7.67
N GLN A 311 -10.22 -1.70 -8.21
CA GLN A 311 -10.63 -1.90 -9.61
C GLN A 311 -12.02 -1.33 -9.89
N THR A 312 -12.96 -1.44 -8.95
CA THR A 312 -14.32 -0.95 -9.10
C THR A 312 -14.48 0.54 -8.87
N ALA A 313 -13.69 1.12 -7.97
CA ALA A 313 -13.82 2.53 -7.57
C ALA A 313 -13.24 3.53 -8.60
N GLY A 314 -12.36 3.08 -9.52
CA GLY A 314 -11.65 3.97 -10.43
C GLY A 314 -10.63 4.88 -9.71
N ASN A 315 -10.08 5.87 -10.41
CA ASN A 315 -9.10 6.83 -9.87
C ASN A 315 -9.79 7.91 -9.00
N ILE A 316 -10.20 7.55 -7.79
CA ILE A 316 -10.74 8.51 -6.82
C ILE A 316 -9.60 9.02 -5.95
N THR A 317 -9.36 10.33 -5.98
CA THR A 317 -8.44 10.98 -5.04
C THR A 317 -9.26 11.49 -3.85
N PRO A 318 -9.24 10.81 -2.69
CA PRO A 318 -10.03 11.22 -1.54
C PRO A 318 -9.49 12.52 -0.95
N SER A 319 -10.38 13.34 -0.40
CA SER A 319 -10.01 14.55 0.35
C SER A 319 -9.16 14.20 1.59
N ILE A 320 -8.39 15.17 2.12
CA ILE A 320 -7.57 14.95 3.32
C ILE A 320 -8.42 14.46 4.51
N PRO A 321 -9.58 15.04 4.85
CA PRO A 321 -10.42 14.53 5.93
C PRO A 321 -10.88 13.09 5.71
N THR A 322 -11.24 12.74 4.47
CA THR A 322 -11.63 11.37 4.12
C THR A 322 -10.48 10.40 4.32
N ARG A 323 -9.25 10.77 3.94
CA ARG A 323 -8.05 9.94 4.15
C ARG A 323 -7.76 9.72 5.63
N ILE A 324 -7.88 10.76 6.48
CA ILE A 324 -7.70 10.64 7.93
C ILE A 324 -8.76 9.70 8.51
N TRP A 325 -10.03 9.84 8.11
CA TRP A 325 -11.11 8.96 8.55
C TRP A 325 -10.88 7.50 8.13
N GLN A 326 -10.54 7.30 6.88
CA GLN A 326 -10.29 5.97 6.30
C GLN A 326 -9.06 5.28 6.90
N SER A 327 -8.05 6.03 7.35
CA SER A 327 -6.86 5.48 8.02
C SER A 327 -7.19 4.74 9.31
N GLY A 328 -8.32 5.06 9.94
CA GLY A 328 -8.74 4.45 11.21
C GLY A 328 -8.08 5.06 12.45
N ILE A 329 -7.15 6.01 12.30
CA ILE A 329 -6.42 6.58 13.44
C ILE A 329 -7.37 7.23 14.47
N LEU A 330 -8.43 7.90 14.00
CA LEU A 330 -9.43 8.49 14.89
C LEU A 330 -10.20 7.44 15.69
N HIS A 331 -10.49 6.29 15.09
CA HIS A 331 -11.13 5.17 15.79
C HIS A 331 -10.20 4.55 16.83
N ALA A 332 -8.91 4.39 16.52
CA ALA A 332 -7.92 3.89 17.49
C ALA A 332 -7.77 4.87 18.69
N ILE A 333 -7.69 6.19 18.41
CA ILE A 333 -7.65 7.22 19.46
C ILE A 333 -8.92 7.16 20.30
N ALA A 334 -10.10 7.08 19.70
CA ALA A 334 -11.37 6.98 20.43
C ALA A 334 -11.43 5.73 21.31
N GLY A 335 -10.93 4.59 20.83
CA GLY A 335 -10.82 3.36 21.61
C GLY A 335 -9.91 3.51 22.84
N SER A 336 -8.73 4.12 22.66
CA SER A 336 -7.80 4.40 23.75
C SER A 336 -8.41 5.35 24.79
N MET A 337 -8.97 6.48 24.34
CA MET A 337 -9.57 7.49 25.23
C MET A 337 -10.81 6.96 25.97
N GLY A 338 -11.67 6.22 25.28
CA GLY A 338 -12.85 5.59 25.90
C GLY A 338 -12.44 4.59 26.98
N THR A 339 -11.43 3.79 26.74
CA THR A 339 -10.90 2.85 27.73
C THR A 339 -10.28 3.57 28.91
N ALA A 340 -9.49 4.61 28.67
CA ALA A 340 -8.94 5.45 29.73
C ALA A 340 -10.04 6.05 30.61
N PHE A 341 -11.06 6.64 29.97
CA PHE A 341 -12.21 7.22 30.70
C PHE A 341 -12.94 6.19 31.57
N ILE A 342 -13.21 4.99 31.02
CA ILE A 342 -13.85 3.90 31.79
C ILE A 342 -12.99 3.49 32.98
N ILE A 343 -11.70 3.28 32.80
CA ILE A 343 -10.79 2.90 33.88
C ILE A 343 -10.72 3.98 34.94
N MET A 344 -10.57 5.25 34.55
CA MET A 344 -10.56 6.37 35.51
C MET A 344 -11.85 6.46 36.31
N THR A 345 -13.02 6.27 35.65
CA THR A 345 -14.32 6.27 36.33
C THR A 345 -14.42 5.13 37.34
N ILE A 346 -14.00 3.93 36.94
CA ILE A 346 -13.98 2.75 37.85
C ILE A 346 -13.09 3.02 39.07
N LEU A 347 -11.90 3.55 38.88
CA LEU A 347 -10.96 3.87 39.93
C LEU A 347 -11.44 4.97 40.90
N GLN A 348 -12.27 5.90 40.42
CA GLN A 348 -12.89 6.89 41.30
C GLN A 348 -13.95 6.28 42.23
N VAL A 349 -14.69 5.31 41.73
CA VAL A 349 -15.80 4.63 42.53
C VAL A 349 -15.25 3.58 43.46
N LEU A 350 -14.17 2.89 43.09
CA LEU A 350 -13.59 1.85 43.93
C LEU A 350 -12.83 2.45 45.12
N PRO A 351 -12.94 1.83 46.32
CA PRO A 351 -12.19 2.24 47.52
C PRO A 351 -10.71 1.82 47.43
N ILE A 352 -10.03 2.29 46.40
CA ILE A 352 -8.60 2.01 46.18
C ILE A 352 -7.79 3.09 46.89
N PRO A 353 -6.68 2.75 47.57
CA PRO A 353 -5.78 3.73 48.17
C PRO A 353 -5.33 4.80 47.16
N ALA A 354 -5.26 6.07 47.62
CA ALA A 354 -4.96 7.22 46.77
C ALA A 354 -3.63 7.05 45.97
N TYR A 355 -2.67 6.33 46.50
CA TYR A 355 -1.40 5.97 45.88
C TYR A 355 -1.58 5.29 44.51
N TRP A 356 -2.56 4.42 44.34
CA TRP A 356 -2.84 3.73 43.06
C TRP A 356 -3.64 4.59 42.09
N LYS A 357 -4.27 5.68 42.59
CA LYS A 357 -5.07 6.60 41.74
C LYS A 357 -4.20 7.65 41.00
N VAL A 358 -2.97 7.86 41.44
CA VAL A 358 -2.07 8.91 40.91
C VAL A 358 -1.37 8.50 39.61
N ILE A 359 -1.49 7.25 39.19
CA ILE A 359 -0.66 6.63 38.16
C ILE A 359 -1.40 6.52 36.81
N LEU A 360 -2.66 6.79 36.78
CA LEU A 360 -3.48 6.88 35.55
C LEU A 360 -3.77 8.32 35.21
#